data_2d922f19968052c3e2ad0ae5037f501e
#
_entry.id   2d922f19968052c3e2ad0ae5037f501e
#
_cell.length_a   1.000
_cell.length_b   1.000
_cell.length_c   1.000
_cell.angle_alpha   90.00
_cell.angle_beta   90.00
_cell.angle_gamma   90.00
#
_symmetry.space_group_name_H-M   'P 1'
#
loop_
_entity.id
_entity.type
_entity.pdbx_description
1 polymer ?
#
loop_
_entity_poly.entity_id
_entity_poly.type
_entity_poly.pdbx_seq_one_letter_code
_entity_poly.pdbx_strand_id
1 'polypeptide(L)'
;MSGKRLKFRLFAHSWVSDWNHGNAHFLRGLARELQRKGHEVRCYEELGSWSLTNLVKTEGEAAIEAIDDFRKTYPELDIRFYQQDETFEEFLNDELRDSDVVILHEWNDPNVVNAILARKRESGFKALFHDTHHRAYTSAGEILKFHLHLFDGVLAFGEAIRKIYTDGFGIAKAWTFHEAADTTVFHPMPMAKTNDVVWIGNWGDEERTRELTEFLIEPAKVLTQMGKSVVVHGVRYPEIAKATLAEAGIDYRGYIPNLSAPIAYGRSCLTVHVPRRQYSNGLSGIPTIRVFEAMACGAPLVCAPWNDAEQLFRPGQDYLVVKDGAEMTGTLEQLLDDPGARAQIAASGLETIRAKHTCKHRADQLEEICRELE
;
A
#
# COMPACT_ATOMS: atom_id res chain seq x y z
N MET A 1 20.53 13.18 -19.66
CA MET A 1 21.83 12.55 -19.32
C MET A 1 21.49 11.18 -18.74
N SER A 2 22.04 10.09 -19.28
CA SER A 2 21.83 8.75 -18.70
C SER A 2 22.51 8.72 -17.33
N GLY A 3 21.74 8.60 -16.27
CA GLY A 3 22.26 8.43 -14.93
C GLY A 3 23.08 7.12 -14.82
N LYS A 4 23.94 7.02 -13.81
CA LYS A 4 24.68 5.80 -13.50
C LYS A 4 23.70 4.65 -13.30
N ARG A 5 23.94 3.51 -13.96
CA ARG A 5 23.19 2.28 -13.70
C ARG A 5 23.54 1.77 -12.31
N LEU A 6 22.53 1.64 -11.44
CA LEU A 6 22.68 1.15 -10.07
C LEU A 6 22.14 -0.28 -9.95
N LYS A 7 22.68 -1.02 -8.99
CA LYS A 7 22.22 -2.37 -8.59
C LYS A 7 21.44 -2.28 -7.29
N PHE A 8 20.11 -2.40 -7.40
CA PHE A 8 19.20 -2.38 -6.27
C PHE A 8 18.94 -3.79 -5.74
N ARG A 9 18.89 -3.92 -4.42
CA ARG A 9 18.46 -5.12 -3.70
C ARG A 9 17.31 -4.73 -2.77
N LEU A 10 16.13 -5.25 -3.06
CA LEU A 10 14.88 -4.86 -2.39
C LEU A 10 14.40 -6.04 -1.54
N PHE A 11 14.53 -5.93 -0.23
CA PHE A 11 14.06 -6.94 0.71
C PHE A 11 12.70 -6.52 1.27
N ALA A 12 11.66 -7.32 1.02
CA ALA A 12 10.33 -7.11 1.58
C ALA A 12 9.76 -8.43 2.11
N HIS A 13 8.82 -8.32 3.02
CA HIS A 13 8.20 -9.48 3.66
C HIS A 13 7.34 -10.33 2.72
N SER A 14 6.92 -9.78 1.57
CA SER A 14 6.32 -10.54 0.49
C SER A 14 6.33 -9.77 -0.83
N TRP A 15 6.65 -10.47 -1.92
CA TRP A 15 6.56 -10.01 -3.30
C TRP A 15 5.48 -10.77 -4.07
N VAL A 16 5.41 -12.08 -3.85
CA VAL A 16 4.54 -12.98 -4.59
C VAL A 16 3.11 -12.91 -4.07
N SER A 17 2.94 -12.85 -2.77
CA SER A 17 1.63 -12.72 -2.12
C SER A 17 1.31 -11.26 -1.78
N ASP A 18 0.04 -10.89 -1.91
CA ASP A 18 -0.51 -9.62 -1.40
C ASP A 18 -1.58 -9.84 -0.33
N TRP A 19 -1.68 -11.05 0.22
CA TRP A 19 -2.59 -11.34 1.32
C TRP A 19 -2.21 -10.50 2.55
N ASN A 20 -3.15 -9.67 3.01
CA ASN A 20 -2.95 -8.65 4.04
C ASN A 20 -1.77 -7.67 3.77
N HIS A 21 -1.39 -7.52 2.49
CA HIS A 21 -0.29 -6.66 2.05
C HIS A 21 -0.80 -5.67 0.97
N GLY A 22 -1.51 -4.62 1.43
CA GLY A 22 -2.17 -3.68 0.52
C GLY A 22 -1.22 -2.97 -0.43
N ASN A 23 0.01 -2.65 0.01
CA ASN A 23 1.00 -1.93 -0.77
C ASN A 23 1.92 -2.81 -1.63
N ALA A 24 1.63 -4.11 -1.78
CA ALA A 24 2.43 -5.01 -2.62
C ALA A 24 2.57 -4.50 -4.06
N HIS A 25 1.49 -3.98 -4.66
CA HIS A 25 1.54 -3.46 -6.03
C HIS A 25 2.44 -2.22 -6.16
N PHE A 26 2.53 -1.39 -5.11
CA PHE A 26 3.45 -0.26 -5.09
C PHE A 26 4.90 -0.73 -5.14
N LEU A 27 5.28 -1.69 -4.30
CA LEU A 27 6.64 -2.25 -4.29
C LEU A 27 6.99 -2.89 -5.65
N ARG A 28 6.06 -3.67 -6.21
CA ARG A 28 6.19 -4.31 -7.54
C ARG A 28 6.35 -3.26 -8.65
N GLY A 29 5.50 -2.22 -8.63
CA GLY A 29 5.54 -1.12 -9.58
C GLY A 29 6.81 -0.28 -9.46
N LEU A 30 7.29 -0.02 -8.24
CA LEU A 30 8.57 0.67 -7.99
C LEU A 30 9.75 -0.13 -8.58
N ALA A 31 9.83 -1.43 -8.29
CA ALA A 31 10.86 -2.30 -8.81
C ALA A 31 10.85 -2.33 -10.36
N ARG A 32 9.66 -2.46 -10.97
CA ARG A 32 9.46 -2.39 -12.42
C ARG A 32 9.95 -1.08 -13.01
N GLU A 33 9.59 0.05 -12.41
CA GLU A 33 10.00 1.37 -12.93
C GLU A 33 11.52 1.59 -12.82
N LEU A 34 12.16 1.12 -11.75
CA LEU A 34 13.62 1.12 -11.64
C LEU A 34 14.28 0.29 -12.76
N GLN A 35 13.74 -0.89 -13.08
CA GLN A 35 14.23 -1.71 -14.21
C GLN A 35 14.03 -0.99 -15.55
N ARG A 36 12.87 -0.35 -15.78
CA ARG A 36 12.61 0.45 -17.00
C ARG A 36 13.57 1.62 -17.17
N LYS A 37 14.08 2.16 -16.06
CA LYS A 37 15.13 3.19 -16.06
C LYS A 37 16.53 2.64 -16.31
N GLY A 38 16.67 1.33 -16.45
CA GLY A 38 17.92 0.63 -16.80
C GLY A 38 18.74 0.15 -15.61
N HIS A 39 18.20 0.25 -14.37
CA HIS A 39 18.84 -0.32 -13.19
C HIS A 39 18.75 -1.83 -13.16
N GLU A 40 19.68 -2.49 -12.46
CA GLU A 40 19.55 -3.88 -12.08
C GLU A 40 18.77 -3.95 -10.76
N VAL A 41 17.68 -4.71 -10.75
CA VAL A 41 16.82 -4.84 -9.56
C VAL A 41 16.60 -6.30 -9.25
N ARG A 42 16.92 -6.70 -8.02
CA ARG A 42 16.55 -8.01 -7.47
C ARG A 42 15.68 -7.81 -6.25
N CYS A 43 14.65 -8.64 -6.14
CA CYS A 43 13.67 -8.61 -5.08
C CYS A 43 13.80 -9.86 -4.22
N TYR A 44 13.82 -9.70 -2.90
CA TYR A 44 14.08 -10.81 -1.97
C TYR A 44 12.92 -11.01 -1.03
N GLU A 45 12.49 -12.25 -0.88
CA GLU A 45 11.40 -12.69 0.00
C GLU A 45 11.83 -13.93 0.77
N GLU A 46 11.49 -14.01 2.04
CA GLU A 46 11.70 -15.21 2.83
C GLU A 46 10.78 -16.33 2.36
N LEU A 47 11.32 -17.53 2.13
CA LEU A 47 10.54 -18.69 1.73
C LEU A 47 9.53 -19.04 2.83
N GLY A 48 8.26 -19.20 2.46
CA GLY A 48 7.19 -19.43 3.42
C GLY A 48 6.82 -18.17 4.23
N SER A 49 7.02 -16.97 3.66
CA SER A 49 6.62 -15.70 4.28
C SER A 49 5.19 -15.76 4.84
N TRP A 50 4.95 -14.97 5.91
CA TRP A 50 3.64 -14.96 6.58
C TRP A 50 2.48 -14.66 5.61
N SER A 51 2.66 -13.75 4.68
CA SER A 51 1.64 -13.41 3.68
C SER A 51 1.34 -14.59 2.75
N LEU A 52 2.38 -15.24 2.21
CA LEU A 52 2.23 -16.38 1.32
C LEU A 52 1.61 -17.60 2.03
N THR A 53 2.06 -17.89 3.25
CA THR A 53 1.53 -18.99 4.07
C THR A 53 0.04 -18.80 4.35
N ASN A 54 -0.39 -17.58 4.70
CA ASN A 54 -1.80 -17.29 4.94
C ASN A 54 -2.62 -17.30 3.66
N LEU A 55 -2.09 -16.81 2.54
CA LEU A 55 -2.76 -16.90 1.24
C LEU A 55 -3.09 -18.37 0.91
N VAL A 56 -2.10 -19.25 0.98
CA VAL A 56 -2.31 -20.68 0.69
C VAL A 56 -3.30 -21.32 1.67
N LYS A 57 -3.21 -20.97 2.95
CA LYS A 57 -4.07 -21.51 4.00
C LYS A 57 -5.53 -21.08 3.85
N THR A 58 -5.79 -19.83 3.43
CA THR A 58 -7.15 -19.29 3.39
C THR A 58 -7.82 -19.47 2.03
N GLU A 59 -7.05 -19.41 0.93
CA GLU A 59 -7.61 -19.44 -0.43
C GLU A 59 -7.42 -20.80 -1.13
N GLY A 60 -6.60 -21.71 -0.57
CA GLY A 60 -6.41 -23.05 -1.15
C GLY A 60 -5.93 -23.00 -2.60
N GLU A 61 -6.70 -23.61 -3.53
CA GLU A 61 -6.34 -23.65 -4.95
C GLU A 61 -6.31 -22.27 -5.60
N ALA A 62 -7.16 -21.32 -5.17
CA ALA A 62 -7.18 -19.95 -5.70
C ALA A 62 -5.87 -19.18 -5.39
N ALA A 63 -5.09 -19.62 -4.39
CA ALA A 63 -3.76 -19.09 -4.14
C ALA A 63 -2.80 -19.35 -5.32
N ILE A 64 -2.93 -20.49 -5.99
CA ILE A 64 -2.09 -20.84 -7.15
C ILE A 64 -2.40 -19.88 -8.31
N GLU A 65 -3.68 -19.61 -8.55
CA GLU A 65 -4.10 -18.65 -9.59
C GLU A 65 -3.56 -17.25 -9.31
N ALA A 66 -3.65 -16.77 -8.07
CA ALA A 66 -3.13 -15.47 -7.67
C ALA A 66 -1.60 -15.35 -7.88
N ILE A 67 -0.85 -16.42 -7.57
CA ILE A 67 0.60 -16.51 -7.78
C ILE A 67 0.94 -16.52 -9.28
N ASP A 68 0.19 -17.27 -10.07
CA ASP A 68 0.39 -17.35 -11.53
C ASP A 68 0.06 -16.00 -12.21
N ASP A 69 -0.98 -15.33 -11.77
CA ASP A 69 -1.34 -14.00 -12.27
C ASP A 69 -0.29 -12.95 -11.90
N PHE A 70 0.31 -13.04 -10.71
CA PHE A 70 1.46 -12.23 -10.35
C PHE A 70 2.62 -12.46 -11.34
N ARG A 71 3.01 -13.71 -11.58
CA ARG A 71 4.11 -14.06 -12.49
C ARG A 71 3.86 -13.60 -13.94
N LYS A 72 2.62 -13.71 -14.41
CA LYS A 72 2.22 -13.23 -15.75
C LYS A 72 2.25 -11.70 -15.84
N THR A 73 1.88 -11.00 -14.77
CA THR A 73 1.79 -9.53 -14.75
C THR A 73 3.14 -8.87 -14.57
N TYR A 74 4.04 -9.52 -13.83
CA TYR A 74 5.38 -9.00 -13.49
C TYR A 74 6.49 -9.99 -13.90
N PRO A 75 6.54 -10.44 -15.19
CA PRO A 75 7.50 -11.45 -15.63
C PRO A 75 8.95 -10.96 -15.57
N GLU A 76 9.17 -9.65 -15.56
CA GLU A 76 10.47 -9.01 -15.49
C GLU A 76 11.08 -8.95 -14.09
N LEU A 77 10.31 -9.16 -13.02
CA LEU A 77 10.82 -9.08 -11.64
C LEU A 77 11.65 -10.33 -11.31
N ASP A 78 12.93 -10.11 -10.96
CA ASP A 78 13.83 -11.15 -10.47
C ASP A 78 13.58 -11.37 -8.97
N ILE A 79 12.67 -12.33 -8.66
CA ILE A 79 12.33 -12.68 -7.28
C ILE A 79 13.26 -13.80 -6.79
N ARG A 80 13.99 -13.52 -5.72
CA ARG A 80 14.90 -14.43 -5.04
C ARG A 80 14.35 -14.82 -3.68
N PHE A 81 14.26 -16.12 -3.42
CA PHE A 81 13.84 -16.65 -2.12
C PHE A 81 15.05 -17.00 -1.28
N TYR A 82 14.94 -16.73 0.03
CA TYR A 82 15.94 -17.14 1.02
C TYR A 82 15.28 -17.81 2.21
N GLN A 83 16.06 -18.55 2.97
CA GLN A 83 15.68 -19.12 4.27
C GLN A 83 16.72 -18.73 5.32
N GLN A 84 16.29 -18.58 6.56
CA GLN A 84 17.18 -18.33 7.70
C GLN A 84 17.74 -19.67 8.24
N ASP A 85 18.53 -20.36 7.42
CA ASP A 85 19.21 -21.63 7.73
C ASP A 85 20.75 -21.48 7.60
N GLU A 86 21.48 -22.59 7.62
CA GLU A 86 22.94 -22.61 7.51
C GLU A 86 23.49 -22.02 6.20
N THR A 87 22.66 -21.89 5.15
CA THR A 87 23.07 -21.33 3.85
C THR A 87 22.86 -19.82 3.76
N PHE A 88 22.17 -19.22 4.73
CA PHE A 88 21.75 -17.82 4.67
C PHE A 88 22.93 -16.84 4.61
N GLU A 89 24.00 -17.12 5.37
CA GLU A 89 25.18 -16.28 5.39
C GLU A 89 25.89 -16.25 4.02
N GLU A 90 26.02 -17.41 3.37
CA GLU A 90 26.63 -17.53 2.03
C GLU A 90 25.73 -16.82 0.98
N PHE A 91 24.43 -17.05 1.04
CA PHE A 91 23.46 -16.36 0.19
C PHE A 91 23.59 -14.85 0.28
N LEU A 92 23.64 -14.28 1.48
CA LEU A 92 23.79 -12.82 1.64
C LEU A 92 25.13 -12.32 1.09
N ASN A 93 26.22 -13.06 1.30
CA ASN A 93 27.54 -12.68 0.78
C ASN A 93 27.54 -12.62 -0.75
N ASP A 94 26.89 -13.54 -1.42
CA ASP A 94 26.81 -13.57 -2.89
C ASP A 94 25.88 -12.50 -3.44
N GLU A 95 24.69 -12.33 -2.86
CA GLU A 95 23.70 -11.40 -3.37
C GLU A 95 24.03 -9.92 -3.09
N LEU A 96 24.78 -9.63 -2.03
CA LEU A 96 25.11 -8.25 -1.63
C LEU A 96 26.47 -7.75 -2.14
N ARG A 97 27.35 -8.64 -2.61
CA ARG A 97 28.75 -8.33 -3.01
C ARG A 97 28.88 -7.14 -3.95
N ASP A 98 27.99 -7.06 -4.93
CA ASP A 98 28.04 -6.05 -5.99
C ASP A 98 26.85 -5.07 -5.93
N SER A 99 26.19 -4.95 -4.80
CA SER A 99 25.03 -4.05 -4.67
C SER A 99 25.48 -2.59 -4.48
N ASP A 100 24.75 -1.66 -5.09
CA ASP A 100 24.92 -0.23 -4.84
C ASP A 100 23.95 0.27 -3.75
N VAL A 101 22.70 -0.18 -3.78
CA VAL A 101 21.65 0.25 -2.87
C VAL A 101 20.84 -0.96 -2.39
N VAL A 102 20.68 -1.07 -1.08
CA VAL A 102 19.85 -2.10 -0.44
C VAL A 102 18.70 -1.40 0.29
N ILE A 103 17.46 -1.75 -0.06
CA ILE A 103 16.26 -1.22 0.57
C ILE A 103 15.63 -2.32 1.41
N LEU A 104 15.46 -2.03 2.71
CA LEU A 104 14.96 -2.95 3.70
C LEU A 104 13.60 -2.48 4.21
N HIS A 105 12.56 -3.21 3.84
CA HIS A 105 11.19 -2.89 4.25
C HIS A 105 10.97 -3.23 5.72
N GLU A 106 10.23 -2.39 6.43
CA GLU A 106 9.98 -2.50 7.88
C GLU A 106 9.36 -3.82 8.37
N TRP A 107 8.71 -4.57 7.48
CA TRP A 107 8.08 -5.85 7.83
C TRP A 107 9.01 -7.06 7.66
N ASN A 108 10.28 -6.86 7.32
CA ASN A 108 11.27 -7.94 7.38
C ASN A 108 11.57 -8.32 8.85
N ASP A 109 12.04 -9.55 9.05
CA ASP A 109 12.55 -9.97 10.35
C ASP A 109 13.76 -9.11 10.75
N PRO A 110 13.81 -8.55 11.98
CA PRO A 110 14.96 -7.77 12.45
C PRO A 110 16.30 -8.51 12.36
N ASN A 111 16.31 -9.85 12.52
CA ASN A 111 17.55 -10.62 12.39
C ASN A 111 18.07 -10.62 10.95
N VAL A 112 17.18 -10.77 9.96
CA VAL A 112 17.52 -10.64 8.53
C VAL A 112 18.10 -9.26 8.24
N VAL A 113 17.43 -8.21 8.69
CA VAL A 113 17.88 -6.82 8.48
C VAL A 113 19.26 -6.60 9.11
N ASN A 114 19.46 -7.05 10.34
CA ASN A 114 20.74 -6.87 11.04
C ASN A 114 21.85 -7.70 10.39
N ALA A 115 21.59 -8.91 9.90
CA ALA A 115 22.54 -9.71 9.14
C ALA A 115 22.97 -9.03 7.82
N ILE A 116 22.04 -8.39 7.13
CA ILE A 116 22.33 -7.60 5.92
C ILE A 116 23.20 -6.38 6.27
N LEU A 117 22.83 -5.62 7.31
CA LEU A 117 23.56 -4.43 7.73
C LEU A 117 24.99 -4.75 8.22
N ALA A 118 25.22 -5.93 8.81
CA ALA A 118 26.55 -6.37 9.19
C ALA A 118 27.53 -6.43 8.00
N ARG A 119 27.03 -6.68 6.78
CA ARG A 119 27.83 -6.76 5.54
C ARG A 119 28.07 -5.42 4.85
N LYS A 120 27.34 -4.40 5.25
CA LYS A 120 27.39 -3.06 4.62
C LYS A 120 28.80 -2.51 4.51
N ARG A 121 29.63 -2.70 5.56
CA ARG A 121 31.01 -2.17 5.59
C ARG A 121 31.90 -2.85 4.53
N GLU A 122 31.74 -4.13 4.31
CA GLU A 122 32.56 -4.91 3.38
C GLU A 122 32.08 -4.73 1.94
N SER A 123 30.77 -4.75 1.73
CA SER A 123 30.16 -4.63 0.39
C SER A 123 30.03 -3.18 -0.09
N GLY A 124 30.03 -2.19 0.81
CA GLY A 124 30.05 -0.77 0.47
C GLY A 124 28.72 -0.18 -0.03
N PHE A 125 27.63 -0.96 0.00
CA PHE A 125 26.31 -0.48 -0.45
C PHE A 125 25.72 0.60 0.49
N LYS A 126 24.81 1.40 -0.05
CA LYS A 126 23.94 2.27 0.74
C LYS A 126 22.72 1.51 1.22
N ALA A 127 22.42 1.58 2.51
CA ALA A 127 21.24 0.93 3.11
C ALA A 127 20.16 1.97 3.41
N LEU A 128 18.95 1.74 2.89
CA LEU A 128 17.76 2.55 3.15
C LEU A 128 16.71 1.72 3.90
N PHE A 129 16.20 2.25 5.01
CA PHE A 129 15.05 1.67 5.71
C PHE A 129 13.76 2.20 5.09
N HIS A 130 12.83 1.32 4.71
CA HIS A 130 11.58 1.70 4.09
C HIS A 130 10.40 1.43 5.04
N ASP A 131 9.82 2.48 5.58
CA ASP A 131 8.68 2.46 6.49
C ASP A 131 7.40 2.84 5.73
N THR A 132 6.40 1.96 5.78
CA THR A 132 5.09 2.09 5.12
C THR A 132 3.92 1.95 6.11
N HIS A 133 4.20 2.05 7.42
CA HIS A 133 3.18 1.83 8.45
C HIS A 133 3.31 2.83 9.61
N HIS A 134 2.33 2.85 10.51
CA HIS A 134 2.33 3.74 11.67
C HIS A 134 3.17 3.23 12.87
N ARG A 135 3.95 2.12 12.73
CA ARG A 135 4.67 1.51 13.87
C ARG A 135 5.71 2.42 14.51
N ALA A 136 6.34 3.29 13.73
CA ALA A 136 7.25 4.29 14.31
C ALA A 136 6.54 5.18 15.36
N TYR A 137 5.25 5.43 15.18
CA TYR A 137 4.40 6.15 16.12
C TYR A 137 3.83 5.28 17.25
N THR A 138 3.29 4.09 16.91
CA THR A 138 2.53 3.27 17.87
C THR A 138 3.35 2.22 18.59
N SER A 139 4.48 1.80 18.04
CA SER A 139 5.30 0.68 18.51
C SER A 139 6.78 0.95 18.28
N ALA A 140 7.25 2.13 18.69
CA ALA A 140 8.62 2.60 18.47
C ALA A 140 9.68 1.57 18.87
N GLY A 141 9.46 0.80 19.96
CA GLY A 141 10.36 -0.25 20.40
C GLY A 141 10.57 -1.37 19.36
N GLU A 142 9.56 -1.67 18.54
CA GLU A 142 9.71 -2.65 17.45
C GLU A 142 10.57 -2.11 16.30
N ILE A 143 10.42 -0.82 16.00
CA ILE A 143 11.23 -0.17 14.97
C ILE A 143 12.70 -0.02 15.40
N LEU A 144 12.94 0.24 16.67
CA LEU A 144 14.32 0.37 17.18
C LEU A 144 15.13 -0.92 17.17
N LYS A 145 14.49 -2.09 17.03
CA LYS A 145 15.18 -3.38 16.83
C LYS A 145 15.97 -3.46 15.52
N PHE A 146 15.69 -2.58 14.56
CA PHE A 146 16.36 -2.53 13.27
C PHE A 146 17.71 -1.79 13.27
N HIS A 147 18.23 -1.37 14.43
CA HIS A 147 19.49 -0.63 14.53
C HIS A 147 19.60 0.53 13.53
N LEU A 148 18.59 1.41 13.52
CA LEU A 148 18.41 2.48 12.53
C LEU A 148 19.64 3.32 12.25
N HIS A 149 20.55 3.47 13.23
CA HIS A 149 21.81 4.23 13.11
C HIS A 149 22.80 3.61 12.11
N LEU A 150 22.59 2.37 11.68
CA LEU A 150 23.41 1.70 10.67
C LEU A 150 22.97 1.99 9.23
N PHE A 151 21.76 2.52 9.06
CA PHE A 151 21.26 2.92 7.74
C PHE A 151 21.87 4.26 7.29
N ASP A 152 21.95 4.46 5.97
CA ASP A 152 22.30 5.75 5.37
C ASP A 152 21.11 6.72 5.38
N GLY A 153 19.89 6.21 5.54
CA GLY A 153 18.70 7.02 5.70
C GLY A 153 17.40 6.22 5.71
N VAL A 154 16.29 6.93 5.89
CA VAL A 154 14.94 6.37 6.02
C VAL A 154 14.02 6.93 4.93
N LEU A 155 13.29 6.05 4.26
CA LEU A 155 12.18 6.35 3.36
C LEU A 155 10.89 6.23 4.17
N ALA A 156 10.33 7.33 4.61
CA ALA A 156 9.13 7.39 5.44
C ALA A 156 7.90 7.75 4.59
N PHE A 157 6.82 6.98 4.67
CA PHE A 157 5.66 7.16 3.79
C PHE A 157 4.75 8.36 4.13
N GLY A 158 5.24 9.32 4.90
CA GLY A 158 4.60 10.58 5.19
C GLY A 158 5.47 11.49 6.04
N GLU A 159 5.23 12.79 5.96
CA GLU A 159 6.00 13.82 6.66
C GLU A 159 5.91 13.65 8.19
N ALA A 160 4.74 13.26 8.71
CA ALA A 160 4.56 13.01 10.14
C ALA A 160 5.48 11.86 10.63
N ILE A 161 5.61 10.79 9.86
CA ILE A 161 6.53 9.67 10.15
C ILE A 161 7.99 10.12 9.98
N ARG A 162 8.32 10.85 8.91
CA ARG A 162 9.66 11.39 8.70
C ARG A 162 10.15 12.17 9.93
N LYS A 163 9.30 13.03 10.49
CA LYS A 163 9.62 13.80 11.71
C LYS A 163 9.86 12.91 12.93
N ILE A 164 9.16 11.79 13.06
CA ILE A 164 9.44 10.84 14.14
C ILE A 164 10.86 10.30 14.02
N TYR A 165 11.30 9.96 12.79
CA TYR A 165 12.67 9.50 12.57
C TYR A 165 13.71 10.58 12.84
N THR A 166 13.52 11.82 12.35
CA THR A 166 14.49 12.90 12.55
C THR A 166 14.48 13.43 13.98
N ASP A 167 13.33 13.81 14.49
CA ASP A 167 13.21 14.54 15.75
C ASP A 167 13.12 13.59 16.96
N GLY A 168 12.48 12.41 16.76
CA GLY A 168 12.32 11.41 17.82
C GLY A 168 13.46 10.42 17.93
N PHE A 169 13.93 9.86 16.79
CA PHE A 169 14.97 8.84 16.79
C PHE A 169 16.37 9.40 16.44
N GLY A 170 16.47 10.69 16.12
CA GLY A 170 17.76 11.34 15.82
C GLY A 170 18.40 10.88 14.50
N ILE A 171 17.62 10.39 13.55
CA ILE A 171 18.13 9.95 12.24
C ILE A 171 18.48 11.17 11.39
N ALA A 172 19.74 11.29 10.96
CA ALA A 172 20.23 12.46 10.25
C ALA A 172 19.60 12.64 8.85
N LYS A 173 19.30 11.54 8.16
CA LYS A 173 18.73 11.56 6.81
C LYS A 173 17.42 10.75 6.77
N ALA A 174 16.33 11.43 6.53
CA ALA A 174 15.03 10.80 6.28
C ALA A 174 14.26 11.63 5.25
N TRP A 175 13.64 10.96 4.31
CA TRP A 175 12.86 11.58 3.24
C TRP A 175 11.40 11.14 3.35
N THR A 176 10.48 12.06 3.07
CA THR A 176 9.09 11.70 2.84
C THR A 176 9.01 10.97 1.50
N PHE A 177 8.63 9.72 1.54
CA PHE A 177 8.55 8.82 0.40
C PHE A 177 7.19 8.11 0.41
N HIS A 178 6.18 8.80 -0.12
CA HIS A 178 4.82 8.29 -0.17
C HIS A 178 4.70 7.03 -1.02
N GLU A 179 3.69 6.24 -0.73
CA GLU A 179 3.20 5.22 -1.65
C GLU A 179 2.72 5.87 -2.96
N ALA A 180 2.45 5.05 -3.96
CA ALA A 180 1.96 5.49 -5.26
C ALA A 180 1.25 4.34 -5.98
N ALA A 181 0.49 4.66 -7.04
CA ALA A 181 -0.13 3.65 -7.86
C ALA A 181 0.81 3.10 -8.93
N ASP A 182 0.84 1.78 -9.10
CA ASP A 182 1.32 1.17 -10.35
C ASP A 182 0.25 1.33 -11.42
N THR A 183 0.35 2.36 -12.23
CA THR A 183 -0.64 2.70 -13.26
C THR A 183 -0.64 1.75 -14.47
N THR A 184 0.25 0.78 -14.51
CA THR A 184 0.17 -0.31 -15.49
C THR A 184 -0.83 -1.38 -15.09
N VAL A 185 -1.16 -1.45 -13.79
CA VAL A 185 -2.15 -2.35 -13.21
C VAL A 185 -3.40 -1.58 -12.80
N PHE A 186 -3.22 -0.49 -12.06
CA PHE A 186 -4.31 0.35 -11.56
C PHE A 186 -4.61 1.47 -12.56
N HIS A 187 -5.59 1.26 -13.41
CA HIS A 187 -6.05 2.21 -14.42
C HIS A 187 -7.56 2.04 -14.65
N PRO A 188 -8.25 3.04 -15.22
CA PRO A 188 -9.67 2.91 -15.52
C PRO A 188 -9.96 1.73 -16.43
N MET A 189 -10.92 0.91 -16.03
CA MET A 189 -11.41 -0.23 -16.81
C MET A 189 -12.83 0.06 -17.27
N PRO A 190 -13.12 0.09 -18.59
CA PRO A 190 -14.47 0.31 -19.11
C PRO A 190 -15.32 -0.94 -18.88
N MET A 191 -16.00 -0.98 -17.74
CA MET A 191 -16.83 -2.10 -17.31
C MET A 191 -18.26 -1.66 -17.01
N ALA A 192 -19.22 -2.55 -17.20
CA ALA A 192 -20.59 -2.35 -16.74
C ALA A 192 -20.60 -2.27 -15.19
N LYS A 193 -21.27 -1.26 -14.65
CA LYS A 193 -21.43 -1.13 -13.20
C LYS A 193 -22.41 -2.17 -12.70
N THR A 194 -21.95 -3.03 -11.81
CA THR A 194 -22.73 -4.11 -11.18
C THR A 194 -22.93 -3.89 -9.68
N ASN A 195 -22.16 -2.98 -9.11
CA ASN A 195 -22.23 -2.62 -7.69
C ASN A 195 -22.36 -1.10 -7.55
N ASP A 196 -23.10 -0.65 -6.55
CA ASP A 196 -23.20 0.78 -6.24
C ASP A 196 -21.96 1.26 -5.48
N VAL A 197 -21.60 0.58 -4.39
CA VAL A 197 -20.46 0.94 -3.53
C VAL A 197 -19.54 -0.27 -3.36
N VAL A 198 -18.23 -0.05 -3.44
CA VAL A 198 -17.24 -1.03 -3.03
C VAL A 198 -16.31 -0.47 -1.95
N TRP A 199 -15.97 -1.31 -0.99
CA TRP A 199 -14.88 -1.03 -0.07
C TRP A 199 -13.86 -2.16 -0.08
N ILE A 200 -12.58 -1.80 -0.23
CA ILE A 200 -11.46 -2.75 -0.22
C ILE A 200 -10.56 -2.43 0.97
N GLY A 201 -10.57 -3.30 1.97
CA GLY A 201 -9.74 -3.11 3.16
C GLY A 201 -9.96 -4.18 4.22
N ASN A 202 -8.94 -4.41 5.03
CA ASN A 202 -9.01 -5.37 6.12
C ASN A 202 -9.80 -4.79 7.30
N TRP A 203 -10.28 -5.65 8.19
CA TRP A 203 -11.06 -5.18 9.35
C TRP A 203 -10.28 -4.17 10.19
N GLY A 204 -8.98 -4.42 10.44
CA GLY A 204 -8.10 -3.51 11.16
C GLY A 204 -8.31 -3.53 12.67
N ASP A 205 -8.97 -4.56 13.17
CA ASP A 205 -9.19 -4.83 14.60
C ASP A 205 -9.70 -3.56 15.35
N GLU A 206 -9.29 -3.32 16.58
CA GLU A 206 -9.71 -2.16 17.39
C GLU A 206 -9.27 -0.80 16.82
N GLU A 207 -8.30 -0.77 15.90
CA GLU A 207 -7.79 0.47 15.31
C GLU A 207 -8.80 1.15 14.37
N ARG A 208 -9.84 0.42 13.92
CA ARG A 208 -10.79 0.91 12.93
C ARG A 208 -12.23 0.41 13.10
N THR A 209 -12.53 -0.45 14.06
CA THR A 209 -13.88 -1.05 14.23
C THR A 209 -14.95 0.02 14.36
N ARG A 210 -14.73 1.04 15.19
CA ARG A 210 -15.68 2.14 15.39
C ARG A 210 -15.89 2.95 14.13
N GLU A 211 -14.81 3.29 13.45
CA GLU A 211 -14.81 4.08 12.22
C GLU A 211 -15.49 3.31 11.08
N LEU A 212 -15.29 1.99 10.98
CA LEU A 212 -16.01 1.16 10.01
C LEU A 212 -17.51 1.09 10.32
N THR A 213 -17.90 1.03 11.58
CA THR A 213 -19.31 1.07 11.93
C THR A 213 -19.95 2.37 11.48
N GLU A 214 -19.33 3.51 11.82
CA GLU A 214 -19.86 4.85 11.54
C GLU A 214 -19.85 5.19 10.04
N PHE A 215 -18.75 4.90 9.33
CA PHE A 215 -18.53 5.41 7.97
C PHE A 215 -18.75 4.36 6.86
N LEU A 216 -18.97 3.09 7.20
CA LEU A 216 -19.23 2.04 6.22
C LEU A 216 -20.52 1.28 6.53
N ILE A 217 -20.63 0.70 7.73
CA ILE A 217 -21.70 -0.25 8.03
C ILE A 217 -23.06 0.45 8.17
N GLU A 218 -23.17 1.50 8.96
CA GLU A 218 -24.43 2.24 9.12
C GLU A 218 -24.88 2.92 7.81
N PRO A 219 -24.00 3.62 7.06
CA PRO A 219 -24.36 4.09 5.71
C PRO A 219 -24.80 2.97 4.76
N ALA A 220 -24.07 1.85 4.73
CA ALA A 220 -24.43 0.72 3.88
C ALA A 220 -25.80 0.14 4.22
N LYS A 221 -26.14 0.04 5.52
CA LYS A 221 -27.46 -0.43 5.96
C LYS A 221 -28.61 0.43 5.42
N VAL A 222 -28.42 1.75 5.37
CA VAL A 222 -29.41 2.64 4.75
C VAL A 222 -29.51 2.39 3.24
N LEU A 223 -28.35 2.35 2.56
CA LEU A 223 -28.28 2.13 1.12
C LEU A 223 -28.91 0.78 0.69
N THR A 224 -28.63 -0.29 1.43
CA THR A 224 -29.18 -1.62 1.12
C THR A 224 -30.70 -1.68 1.31
N GLN A 225 -31.26 -0.96 2.30
CA GLN A 225 -32.71 -0.79 2.45
C GLN A 225 -33.35 -0.03 1.29
N MET A 226 -32.57 0.83 0.60
CA MET A 226 -33.00 1.51 -0.62
C MET A 226 -32.77 0.67 -1.89
N GLY A 227 -32.35 -0.60 -1.74
CA GLY A 227 -32.09 -1.51 -2.86
C GLY A 227 -30.75 -1.29 -3.56
N LYS A 228 -29.84 -0.53 -2.96
CA LYS A 228 -28.48 -0.34 -3.47
C LYS A 228 -27.55 -1.49 -3.02
N SER A 229 -26.57 -1.82 -3.83
CA SER A 229 -25.61 -2.88 -3.57
C SER A 229 -24.32 -2.33 -2.96
N VAL A 230 -23.89 -2.91 -1.83
CA VAL A 230 -22.63 -2.59 -1.17
C VAL A 230 -21.79 -3.85 -1.07
N VAL A 231 -20.59 -3.81 -1.61
CA VAL A 231 -19.63 -4.92 -1.64
C VAL A 231 -18.40 -4.61 -0.82
N VAL A 232 -17.96 -5.58 -0.03
CA VAL A 232 -16.77 -5.46 0.82
C VAL A 232 -15.78 -6.57 0.51
N HIS A 233 -14.53 -6.18 0.25
CA HIS A 233 -13.40 -7.09 0.12
C HIS A 233 -12.37 -6.82 1.22
N GLY A 234 -11.76 -7.88 1.74
CA GLY A 234 -10.67 -7.79 2.70
C GLY A 234 -10.51 -9.07 3.52
N VAL A 235 -9.44 -9.13 4.28
CA VAL A 235 -9.12 -10.28 5.13
C VAL A 235 -9.17 -9.91 6.61
N ARG A 236 -9.03 -10.92 7.50
CA ARG A 236 -9.01 -10.76 8.95
C ARG A 236 -10.29 -10.19 9.54
N TYR A 237 -11.44 -10.51 8.94
CA TYR A 237 -12.74 -10.20 9.51
C TYR A 237 -13.12 -11.26 10.55
N PRO A 238 -13.29 -10.91 11.84
CA PRO A 238 -13.80 -11.84 12.84
C PRO A 238 -15.28 -12.19 12.53
N GLU A 239 -15.76 -13.34 13.01
CA GLU A 239 -17.12 -13.82 12.72
C GLU A 239 -18.19 -12.81 13.11
N ILE A 240 -18.00 -12.11 14.23
CA ILE A 240 -18.93 -11.05 14.65
C ILE A 240 -19.00 -9.90 13.62
N ALA A 241 -17.88 -9.53 13.02
CA ALA A 241 -17.84 -8.50 11.99
C ALA A 241 -18.57 -8.96 10.73
N LYS A 242 -18.36 -10.22 10.30
CA LYS A 242 -19.06 -10.82 9.15
C LYS A 242 -20.58 -10.85 9.40
N ALA A 243 -21.01 -11.23 10.61
CA ALA A 243 -22.43 -11.19 11.00
C ALA A 243 -22.99 -9.77 10.90
N THR A 244 -22.26 -8.76 11.41
CA THR A 244 -22.68 -7.36 11.34
C THR A 244 -22.79 -6.86 9.89
N LEU A 245 -21.86 -7.26 9.02
CA LEU A 245 -21.94 -6.93 7.59
C LEU A 245 -23.18 -7.56 6.94
N ALA A 246 -23.46 -8.84 7.24
CA ALA A 246 -24.62 -9.55 6.72
C ALA A 246 -25.95 -8.93 7.20
N GLU A 247 -26.05 -8.53 8.47
CA GLU A 247 -27.22 -7.82 9.02
C GLU A 247 -27.44 -6.45 8.36
N ALA A 248 -26.36 -5.79 7.93
CA ALA A 248 -26.42 -4.54 7.17
C ALA A 248 -26.73 -4.75 5.67
N GLY A 249 -26.89 -6.00 5.20
CA GLY A 249 -27.13 -6.34 3.79
C GLY A 249 -25.89 -6.17 2.89
N ILE A 250 -24.70 -6.13 3.48
CA ILE A 250 -23.43 -5.98 2.76
C ILE A 250 -22.97 -7.34 2.22
N ASP A 251 -22.60 -7.39 0.95
CA ASP A 251 -22.01 -8.56 0.30
C ASP A 251 -20.50 -8.63 0.60
N TYR A 252 -20.14 -9.41 1.61
CA TYR A 252 -18.72 -9.63 1.97
C TYR A 252 -18.14 -10.76 1.14
N ARG A 253 -17.13 -10.44 0.34
CA ARG A 253 -16.50 -11.36 -0.63
C ARG A 253 -15.11 -11.86 -0.23
N GLY A 254 -14.62 -11.49 0.97
CA GLY A 254 -13.33 -11.96 1.45
C GLY A 254 -12.12 -11.36 0.70
N TYR A 255 -11.07 -12.13 0.58
CA TYR A 255 -9.83 -11.75 -0.06
C TYR A 255 -10.04 -11.30 -1.52
N ILE A 256 -9.30 -10.29 -1.93
CA ILE A 256 -9.17 -9.88 -3.33
C ILE A 256 -7.68 -9.67 -3.64
N PRO A 257 -7.12 -10.34 -4.65
CA PRO A 257 -5.76 -10.05 -5.10
C PRO A 257 -5.61 -8.60 -5.56
N ASN A 258 -4.47 -7.98 -5.33
CA ASN A 258 -4.21 -6.61 -5.81
C ASN A 258 -4.50 -6.47 -7.31
N LEU A 259 -4.16 -7.49 -8.12
CA LEU A 259 -4.39 -7.49 -9.56
C LEU A 259 -5.86 -7.51 -9.96
N SER A 260 -6.73 -7.96 -9.07
CA SER A 260 -8.19 -7.99 -9.27
C SER A 260 -8.90 -6.74 -8.71
N ALA A 261 -8.24 -5.96 -7.86
CA ALA A 261 -8.83 -4.75 -7.29
C ALA A 261 -9.29 -3.72 -8.34
N PRO A 262 -8.56 -3.48 -9.47
CA PRO A 262 -9.04 -2.61 -10.54
C PRO A 262 -10.37 -3.05 -11.14
N ILE A 263 -10.63 -4.35 -11.21
CA ILE A 263 -11.92 -4.91 -11.68
C ILE A 263 -13.03 -4.55 -10.69
N ALA A 264 -12.77 -4.68 -9.39
CA ALA A 264 -13.77 -4.34 -8.36
C ALA A 264 -14.09 -2.83 -8.40
N TYR A 265 -13.09 -1.96 -8.51
CA TYR A 265 -13.32 -0.52 -8.73
C TYR A 265 -14.05 -0.24 -10.05
N GLY A 266 -13.65 -0.89 -11.14
CA GLY A 266 -14.29 -0.73 -12.46
C GLY A 266 -15.77 -1.12 -12.48
N ARG A 267 -16.16 -2.14 -11.72
CA ARG A 267 -17.54 -2.63 -11.59
C ARG A 267 -18.40 -1.84 -10.62
N SER A 268 -17.83 -0.93 -9.84
CA SER A 268 -18.56 -0.17 -8.80
C SER A 268 -18.75 1.28 -9.20
N CYS A 269 -19.87 1.89 -8.81
CA CYS A 269 -20.14 3.30 -9.09
C CYS A 269 -19.22 4.23 -8.31
N LEU A 270 -18.91 3.87 -7.04
CA LEU A 270 -18.02 4.64 -6.17
C LEU A 270 -17.39 3.76 -5.10
N THR A 271 -16.41 4.31 -4.40
CA THR A 271 -15.74 3.64 -3.29
C THR A 271 -15.62 4.56 -2.08
N VAL A 272 -15.46 3.97 -0.90
CA VAL A 272 -15.22 4.70 0.35
C VAL A 272 -13.83 4.44 0.89
N HIS A 273 -13.28 5.38 1.63
CA HIS A 273 -12.04 5.25 2.38
C HIS A 273 -12.28 5.55 3.85
N VAL A 274 -11.98 4.57 4.69
CA VAL A 274 -12.03 4.70 6.14
C VAL A 274 -10.61 4.48 6.68
N PRO A 275 -9.87 5.54 7.02
CA PRO A 275 -8.51 5.42 7.53
C PRO A 275 -8.50 4.77 8.91
N ARG A 276 -7.35 4.22 9.31
CA ARG A 276 -7.14 3.83 10.71
C ARG A 276 -7.03 5.08 11.58
N ARG A 277 -7.46 4.97 12.84
CA ARG A 277 -7.49 6.08 13.80
C ARG A 277 -6.16 6.80 13.95
N GLN A 278 -5.05 6.09 13.82
CA GLN A 278 -3.71 6.67 13.89
C GLN A 278 -3.47 7.72 12.78
N TYR A 279 -3.98 7.47 11.58
CA TYR A 279 -3.85 8.40 10.45
C TYR A 279 -4.82 9.59 10.54
N SER A 280 -5.95 9.43 11.22
CA SER A 280 -6.89 10.52 11.44
C SER A 280 -6.46 11.44 12.61
N ASN A 281 -5.87 10.88 13.68
CA ASN A 281 -5.69 11.58 14.96
C ASN A 281 -4.22 11.86 15.33
N GLY A 282 -3.24 11.26 14.69
CA GLY A 282 -1.83 11.44 15.12
C GLY A 282 -0.85 11.63 13.96
N LEU A 283 -1.13 11.04 12.83
CA LEU A 283 -0.27 11.04 11.66
C LEU A 283 -0.96 11.76 10.50
N SER A 284 -1.28 13.03 10.68
CA SER A 284 -1.96 13.84 9.67
C SER A 284 -1.17 13.89 8.37
N GLY A 285 -1.88 13.87 7.25
CA GLY A 285 -1.32 14.00 5.90
C GLY A 285 -0.95 12.69 5.22
N ILE A 286 -1.04 11.55 5.90
CA ILE A 286 -0.67 10.25 5.34
C ILE A 286 -1.89 9.57 4.71
N PRO A 287 -1.97 9.45 3.38
CA PRO A 287 -2.97 8.64 2.72
C PRO A 287 -2.58 7.16 2.82
N THR A 288 -3.57 6.28 2.87
CA THR A 288 -3.28 4.86 2.69
C THR A 288 -3.20 4.53 1.20
N ILE A 289 -2.60 3.40 0.87
CA ILE A 289 -2.49 2.92 -0.52
C ILE A 289 -3.83 2.90 -1.27
N ARG A 290 -4.96 2.69 -0.58
CA ARG A 290 -6.30 2.62 -1.17
C ARG A 290 -6.73 3.92 -1.85
N VAL A 291 -6.26 5.06 -1.36
CA VAL A 291 -6.53 6.36 -1.98
C VAL A 291 -5.88 6.43 -3.36
N PHE A 292 -4.61 6.01 -3.47
CA PHE A 292 -3.89 5.97 -4.74
C PHE A 292 -4.51 4.98 -5.73
N GLU A 293 -4.90 3.78 -5.25
CA GLU A 293 -5.54 2.74 -6.06
C GLU A 293 -6.87 3.20 -6.66
N ALA A 294 -7.77 3.71 -5.80
CA ALA A 294 -9.10 4.13 -6.20
C ALA A 294 -9.05 5.24 -7.26
N MET A 295 -8.26 6.28 -7.01
CA MET A 295 -8.10 7.40 -7.95
C MET A 295 -7.40 6.98 -9.24
N ALA A 296 -6.41 6.08 -9.18
CA ALA A 296 -5.76 5.54 -10.38
C ALA A 296 -6.71 4.75 -11.27
N CYS A 297 -7.68 4.06 -10.66
CA CYS A 297 -8.75 3.36 -11.39
C CYS A 297 -9.88 4.29 -11.85
N GLY A 298 -9.84 5.58 -11.55
CA GLY A 298 -10.92 6.51 -11.84
C GLY A 298 -12.20 6.18 -11.06
N ALA A 299 -12.07 5.64 -9.85
CA ALA A 299 -13.19 5.41 -8.96
C ALA A 299 -13.47 6.66 -8.12
N PRO A 300 -14.68 7.23 -8.15
CA PRO A 300 -15.05 8.34 -7.28
C PRO A 300 -14.89 7.91 -5.82
N LEU A 301 -14.20 8.72 -5.01
CA LEU A 301 -13.81 8.38 -3.65
C LEU A 301 -14.47 9.30 -2.63
N VAL A 302 -15.13 8.72 -1.62
CA VAL A 302 -15.63 9.42 -0.43
C VAL A 302 -14.84 8.96 0.78
N CYS A 303 -14.19 9.89 1.47
CA CYS A 303 -13.37 9.61 2.64
C CYS A 303 -14.09 9.95 3.95
N ALA A 304 -13.99 9.09 4.94
CA ALA A 304 -14.15 9.46 6.35
C ALA A 304 -13.13 10.56 6.72
N PRO A 305 -13.28 11.25 7.87
CA PRO A 305 -12.41 12.37 8.21
C PRO A 305 -10.92 12.03 8.09
N TRP A 306 -10.25 12.74 7.19
CA TRP A 306 -8.83 12.65 6.96
C TRP A 306 -8.31 14.02 6.53
N ASN A 307 -7.24 14.48 7.15
CA ASN A 307 -6.62 15.76 6.85
C ASN A 307 -5.41 15.56 5.93
N ASP A 308 -5.50 15.99 4.70
CA ASP A 308 -4.39 16.04 3.74
C ASP A 308 -3.46 17.22 4.06
N ALA A 309 -2.78 17.15 5.20
CA ALA A 309 -1.88 18.20 5.67
C ALA A 309 -0.68 18.43 4.74
N GLU A 310 -0.35 17.44 3.91
CA GLU A 310 0.75 17.51 2.93
C GLU A 310 0.30 18.01 1.55
N GLN A 311 -0.99 18.27 1.36
CA GLN A 311 -1.57 18.78 0.13
C GLN A 311 -1.25 17.90 -1.10
N LEU A 312 -1.35 16.61 -0.91
CA LEU A 312 -1.09 15.62 -1.96
C LEU A 312 -2.19 15.61 -3.02
N PHE A 313 -3.42 15.90 -2.60
CA PHE A 313 -4.62 15.90 -3.41
C PHE A 313 -5.43 17.19 -3.22
N ARG A 314 -6.53 17.32 -3.94
CA ARG A 314 -7.46 18.48 -3.87
C ARG A 314 -8.79 18.03 -3.26
N PRO A 315 -9.00 18.18 -1.91
CA PRO A 315 -10.29 17.86 -1.29
C PRO A 315 -11.44 18.62 -1.94
N GLY A 316 -12.57 17.95 -2.16
CA GLY A 316 -13.73 18.51 -2.87
C GLY A 316 -13.62 18.46 -4.40
N GLN A 317 -12.47 18.09 -4.96
CA GLN A 317 -12.24 17.92 -6.40
C GLN A 317 -11.81 16.51 -6.76
N ASP A 318 -10.71 16.02 -6.16
CA ASP A 318 -10.16 14.70 -6.42
C ASP A 318 -10.90 13.60 -5.64
N TYR A 319 -11.46 13.97 -4.50
CA TYR A 319 -12.24 13.13 -3.60
C TYR A 319 -13.11 14.00 -2.68
N LEU A 320 -14.13 13.40 -2.05
CA LEU A 320 -14.93 14.09 -1.04
C LEU A 320 -14.53 13.62 0.37
N VAL A 321 -14.56 14.53 1.34
CA VAL A 321 -14.37 14.24 2.76
C VAL A 321 -15.65 14.57 3.50
N VAL A 322 -16.13 13.65 4.32
CA VAL A 322 -17.31 13.83 5.16
C VAL A 322 -16.91 13.95 6.63
N LYS A 323 -17.73 14.60 7.44
CA LYS A 323 -17.45 14.85 8.86
C LYS A 323 -17.94 13.72 9.78
N ASP A 324 -19.03 13.03 9.38
CA ASP A 324 -19.70 12.00 10.18
C ASP A 324 -20.45 10.99 9.30
N GLY A 325 -20.98 9.94 9.90
CA GLY A 325 -21.70 8.89 9.20
C GLY A 325 -23.01 9.34 8.52
N ALA A 326 -23.68 10.38 9.06
CA ALA A 326 -24.90 10.92 8.43
C ALA A 326 -24.54 11.64 7.14
N GLU A 327 -23.47 12.43 7.11
CA GLU A 327 -22.98 13.07 5.91
C GLU A 327 -22.42 12.04 4.91
N MET A 328 -21.78 10.94 5.39
CA MET A 328 -21.38 9.83 4.52
C MET A 328 -22.59 9.26 3.78
N THR A 329 -23.64 8.94 4.49
CA THR A 329 -24.89 8.40 3.89
C THR A 329 -25.43 9.34 2.82
N GLY A 330 -25.67 10.62 3.16
CA GLY A 330 -26.22 11.59 2.23
C GLY A 330 -25.32 11.85 1.00
N THR A 331 -24.01 11.87 1.20
CA THR A 331 -23.04 12.04 0.11
C THR A 331 -23.05 10.84 -0.84
N LEU A 332 -23.12 9.61 -0.29
CA LEU A 332 -23.21 8.39 -1.11
C LEU A 332 -24.50 8.35 -1.91
N GLU A 333 -25.67 8.68 -1.30
CA GLU A 333 -26.96 8.78 -1.98
C GLU A 333 -26.90 9.80 -3.13
N GLN A 334 -26.45 11.01 -2.85
CA GLN A 334 -26.33 12.07 -3.85
C GLN A 334 -25.44 11.65 -5.01
N LEU A 335 -24.29 11.09 -4.75
CA LEU A 335 -23.37 10.64 -5.80
C LEU A 335 -23.93 9.46 -6.61
N LEU A 336 -24.68 8.56 -5.99
CA LEU A 336 -25.32 7.45 -6.73
C LEU A 336 -26.37 7.97 -7.73
N ASP A 337 -27.03 9.07 -7.41
CA ASP A 337 -28.05 9.68 -8.28
C ASP A 337 -27.46 10.68 -9.29
N ASP A 338 -26.19 11.11 -9.13
CA ASP A 338 -25.51 12.07 -10.02
C ASP A 338 -24.28 11.46 -10.75
N PRO A 339 -24.48 10.83 -11.92
CA PRO A 339 -23.38 10.31 -12.74
C PRO A 339 -22.38 11.38 -13.20
N GLY A 340 -22.84 12.63 -13.35
CA GLY A 340 -21.99 13.74 -13.77
C GLY A 340 -20.98 14.12 -12.70
N ALA A 341 -21.44 14.27 -11.45
CA ALA A 341 -20.56 14.54 -10.31
C ALA A 341 -19.55 13.39 -10.10
N ARG A 342 -20.00 12.14 -10.20
CA ARG A 342 -19.07 10.98 -10.15
C ARG A 342 -17.97 11.06 -11.21
N ALA A 343 -18.35 11.34 -12.45
CA ALA A 343 -17.40 11.44 -13.56
C ALA A 343 -16.37 12.56 -13.35
N GLN A 344 -16.81 13.69 -12.81
CA GLN A 344 -15.93 14.84 -12.52
C GLN A 344 -14.91 14.51 -11.43
N ILE A 345 -15.34 13.93 -10.30
CA ILE A 345 -14.44 13.52 -9.20
C ILE A 345 -13.45 12.48 -9.70
N ALA A 346 -13.93 11.45 -10.42
CA ALA A 346 -13.09 10.40 -10.98
C ALA A 346 -12.01 10.93 -11.92
N ALA A 347 -12.38 11.85 -12.82
CA ALA A 347 -11.43 12.47 -13.77
C ALA A 347 -10.38 13.32 -13.05
N SER A 348 -10.79 14.12 -12.07
CA SER A 348 -9.91 14.97 -11.28
C SER A 348 -8.90 14.16 -10.46
N GLY A 349 -9.36 13.13 -9.73
CA GLY A 349 -8.47 12.27 -8.95
C GLY A 349 -7.46 11.51 -9.83
N LEU A 350 -7.92 10.99 -10.97
CA LEU A 350 -7.05 10.30 -11.94
C LEU A 350 -5.99 11.24 -12.53
N GLU A 351 -6.35 12.48 -12.83
CA GLU A 351 -5.41 13.51 -13.29
C GLU A 351 -4.29 13.73 -12.26
N THR A 352 -4.66 13.91 -10.98
CA THR A 352 -3.70 14.13 -9.89
C THR A 352 -2.77 12.93 -9.70
N ILE A 353 -3.29 11.69 -9.75
CA ILE A 353 -2.44 10.48 -9.70
C ILE A 353 -1.43 10.48 -10.85
N ARG A 354 -1.88 10.68 -12.07
CA ARG A 354 -1.00 10.65 -13.26
C ARG A 354 0.06 11.74 -13.23
N ALA A 355 -0.27 12.89 -12.66
CA ALA A 355 0.66 14.02 -12.59
C ALA A 355 1.72 13.88 -11.49
N LYS A 356 1.45 13.15 -10.38
CA LYS A 356 2.28 13.24 -9.17
C LYS A 356 2.51 11.92 -8.43
N HIS A 357 1.63 10.92 -8.58
CA HIS A 357 1.56 9.79 -7.66
C HIS A 357 1.59 8.43 -8.35
N THR A 358 2.43 8.28 -9.37
CA THR A 358 2.72 6.98 -10.00
C THR A 358 4.01 6.39 -9.47
N CYS A 359 4.20 5.08 -9.59
CA CYS A 359 5.46 4.41 -9.26
C CYS A 359 6.66 5.00 -10.01
N LYS A 360 6.45 5.57 -11.22
CA LYS A 360 7.49 6.29 -11.95
C LYS A 360 8.00 7.51 -11.18
N HIS A 361 7.11 8.33 -10.59
CA HIS A 361 7.51 9.49 -9.79
C HIS A 361 8.32 9.06 -8.55
N ARG A 362 7.99 7.91 -7.95
CA ARG A 362 8.75 7.38 -6.80
C ARG A 362 10.10 6.82 -7.23
N ALA A 363 10.19 6.19 -8.40
CA ALA A 363 11.48 5.79 -8.97
C ALA A 363 12.38 6.99 -9.28
N ASP A 364 11.82 8.07 -9.85
CA ASP A 364 12.53 9.32 -10.08
C ASP A 364 13.04 9.93 -8.75
N GLN A 365 12.18 9.99 -7.72
CA GLN A 365 12.53 10.47 -6.37
C GLN A 365 13.61 9.61 -5.72
N LEU A 366 13.53 8.28 -5.85
CA LEU A 366 14.53 7.38 -5.27
C LEU A 366 15.90 7.56 -5.92
N GLU A 367 15.98 7.79 -7.24
CA GLU A 367 17.24 8.15 -7.88
C GLU A 367 17.83 9.45 -7.35
N GLU A 368 17.00 10.45 -7.04
CA GLU A 368 17.46 11.71 -6.42
C GLU A 368 18.02 11.44 -5.03
N ILE A 369 17.32 10.67 -4.21
CA ILE A 369 17.81 10.24 -2.88
C ILE A 369 19.14 9.50 -2.99
N CYS A 370 19.28 8.59 -3.96
CA CYS A 370 20.54 7.87 -4.16
C CYS A 370 21.70 8.82 -4.51
N ARG A 371 21.45 9.86 -5.31
CA ARG A 371 22.47 10.89 -5.62
C ARG A 371 22.87 11.74 -4.40
N GLU A 372 21.95 12.02 -3.49
CA GLU A 372 22.24 12.71 -2.23
C GLU A 372 23.07 11.85 -1.26
N LEU A 373 23.13 10.54 -1.50
CA LEU A 373 23.90 9.59 -0.68
C LEU A 373 25.31 9.30 -1.24
N GLU A 374 25.59 9.70 -2.48
CA GLU A 374 26.95 9.61 -3.06
C GLU A 374 27.91 10.61 -2.37
#